data_70f90e2b80d6a879b9ea7cfa4fe1cee9
#
_entry.id   70f90e2b80d6a879b9ea7cfa4fe1cee9
#
_cell.length_a   1.000
_cell.length_b   1.000
_cell.length_c   1.000
_cell.angle_alpha   90.00
_cell.angle_beta   90.00
_cell.angle_gamma   90.00
#
_symmetry.space_group_name_H-M   'P 1'
#
loop_
_entity.id
_entity.type
_entity.pdbx_description
1 polymer ?
#
loop_
_entity_poly.entity_id
_entity_poly.type
_entity_poly.pdbx_seq_one_letter_code
_entity_poly.pdbx_strand_id
1 'polypeptide(L)'
;MTARRLNREDSREMTRARLRRSAVSAFARHGIAGARIEAIAEEAGYSRGAFYSNYKTKLDLLVDLLRERQVGEIQQWREIVRNSTDLDRDLAALSARYDDREGMRESGMLGLELLLEAERNPEFRPSYEAYLDTVYAEMRLVFELLFARHGKRMTYDFDALLVSNRLLGLGLRTPVTLGRAIGERLSPGQIMLEYLKGVIASEPDI
;
A
#
# COMPACT_ATOMS: atom_id res chain seq x y z
N MET A 1 -35.51 -8.55 13.83
CA MET A 1 -34.42 -7.71 13.31
C MET A 1 -34.68 -7.49 11.83
N THR A 2 -35.13 -6.32 11.43
CA THR A 2 -35.48 -5.97 10.05
C THR A 2 -34.21 -5.71 9.27
N ALA A 3 -33.91 -6.53 8.28
CA ALA A 3 -32.80 -6.32 7.36
C ALA A 3 -33.02 -4.98 6.64
N ARG A 4 -32.14 -4.00 6.90
CA ARG A 4 -32.13 -2.70 6.21
C ARG A 4 -31.92 -2.97 4.72
N ARG A 5 -32.94 -2.65 3.92
CA ARG A 5 -32.85 -2.77 2.45
C ARG A 5 -31.75 -1.83 1.97
N LEU A 6 -30.63 -2.39 1.53
CA LEU A 6 -29.52 -1.62 0.94
C LEU A 6 -30.07 -0.79 -0.21
N ASN A 7 -29.69 0.49 -0.27
CA ASN A 7 -30.01 1.31 -1.43
C ASN A 7 -29.16 0.86 -2.64
N ARG A 8 -29.48 1.34 -3.83
CA ARG A 8 -28.75 0.96 -5.06
C ARG A 8 -27.27 1.32 -5.00
N GLU A 9 -26.93 2.37 -4.30
CA GLU A 9 -25.55 2.87 -4.16
C GLU A 9 -24.76 1.98 -3.20
N ASP A 10 -25.32 1.60 -2.04
CA ASP A 10 -24.73 0.65 -1.09
C ASP A 10 -24.47 -0.71 -1.78
N SER A 11 -25.42 -1.19 -2.57
CA SER A 11 -25.30 -2.46 -3.30
C SER A 11 -24.21 -2.41 -4.37
N ARG A 12 -24.07 -1.27 -5.05
CA ARG A 12 -23.02 -1.05 -6.06
C ARG A 12 -21.65 -1.01 -5.41
N GLU A 13 -21.48 -0.30 -4.29
CA GLU A 13 -20.21 -0.23 -3.58
C GLU A 13 -19.82 -1.59 -3.00
N MET A 14 -20.74 -2.38 -2.48
CA MET A 14 -20.47 -3.75 -2.07
C MET A 14 -19.96 -4.61 -3.23
N THR A 15 -20.55 -4.47 -4.41
CA THR A 15 -20.10 -5.18 -5.62
C THR A 15 -18.69 -4.77 -6.03
N ARG A 16 -18.41 -3.45 -6.04
CA ARG A 16 -17.08 -2.91 -6.34
C ARG A 16 -16.04 -3.41 -5.34
N ALA A 17 -16.33 -3.36 -4.04
CA ALA A 17 -15.43 -3.83 -3.00
C ALA A 17 -15.06 -5.33 -3.16
N ARG A 18 -16.03 -6.18 -3.54
CA ARG A 18 -15.74 -7.60 -3.81
C ARG A 18 -14.93 -7.80 -5.09
N LEU A 19 -15.24 -7.06 -6.16
CA LEU A 19 -14.47 -7.09 -7.41
C LEU A 19 -13.02 -6.61 -7.17
N ARG A 20 -12.80 -5.56 -6.40
CA ARG A 20 -11.46 -5.08 -6.03
C ARG A 20 -10.67 -6.15 -5.27
N ARG A 21 -11.28 -6.79 -4.26
CA ARG A 21 -10.61 -7.85 -3.48
C ARG A 21 -10.20 -9.04 -4.35
N SER A 22 -11.09 -9.52 -5.20
CA SER A 22 -10.79 -10.61 -6.14
C SER A 22 -9.71 -10.19 -7.14
N ALA A 23 -9.74 -8.94 -7.62
CA ALA A 23 -8.73 -8.42 -8.53
C ALA A 23 -7.34 -8.36 -7.89
N VAL A 24 -7.21 -7.93 -6.63
CA VAL A 24 -5.95 -7.91 -5.89
C VAL A 24 -5.32 -9.31 -5.89
N SER A 25 -6.09 -10.31 -5.51
CA SER A 25 -5.64 -11.71 -5.50
C SER A 25 -5.28 -12.23 -6.91
N ALA A 26 -6.09 -11.93 -7.92
CA ALA A 26 -5.82 -12.32 -9.30
C ALA A 26 -4.55 -11.66 -9.86
N PHE A 27 -4.35 -10.37 -9.59
CA PHE A 27 -3.16 -9.63 -10.03
C PHE A 27 -1.89 -10.10 -9.33
N ALA A 28 -1.96 -10.40 -8.03
CA ALA A 28 -0.83 -10.95 -7.30
C ALA A 28 -0.40 -12.34 -7.78
N ARG A 29 -1.35 -13.16 -8.26
CA ARG A 29 -1.09 -14.54 -8.76
C ARG A 29 -0.69 -14.61 -10.23
N HIS A 30 -1.27 -13.78 -11.07
CA HIS A 30 -1.20 -13.93 -12.52
C HIS A 30 -0.64 -12.70 -13.25
N GLY A 31 -0.32 -11.65 -12.51
CA GLY A 31 0.01 -10.33 -13.06
C GLY A 31 -1.23 -9.61 -13.63
N ILE A 32 -1.11 -8.32 -13.84
CA ILE A 32 -2.21 -7.52 -14.41
C ILE A 32 -2.55 -7.99 -15.83
N ALA A 33 -1.54 -8.28 -16.65
CA ALA A 33 -1.76 -8.74 -18.02
C ALA A 33 -2.48 -10.09 -18.07
N GLY A 34 -2.07 -11.05 -17.23
CA GLY A 34 -2.58 -12.42 -17.21
C GLY A 34 -3.95 -12.57 -16.52
N ALA A 35 -4.34 -11.65 -15.66
CA ALA A 35 -5.61 -11.73 -14.96
C ALA A 35 -6.80 -11.48 -15.90
N ARG A 36 -7.72 -12.44 -15.96
CA ARG A 36 -8.91 -12.37 -16.81
C ARG A 36 -10.09 -11.78 -16.07
N ILE A 37 -10.83 -10.89 -16.71
CA ILE A 37 -12.01 -10.23 -16.13
C ILE A 37 -13.07 -11.25 -15.71
N GLU A 38 -13.24 -12.32 -16.50
CA GLU A 38 -14.18 -13.40 -16.20
C GLU A 38 -13.82 -14.08 -14.87
N ALA A 39 -12.54 -14.40 -14.66
CA ALA A 39 -12.06 -15.04 -13.43
C ALA A 39 -12.19 -14.12 -12.22
N ILE A 40 -11.90 -12.83 -12.38
CA ILE A 40 -12.08 -11.83 -11.32
C ILE A 40 -13.56 -11.73 -10.90
N ALA A 41 -14.48 -11.67 -11.88
CA ALA A 41 -15.91 -11.58 -11.61
C ALA A 41 -16.43 -12.85 -10.92
N GLU A 42 -16.04 -14.02 -11.42
CA GLU A 42 -16.44 -15.32 -10.88
C GLU A 42 -15.95 -15.51 -9.42
N GLU A 43 -14.67 -15.21 -9.14
CA GLU A 43 -14.10 -15.28 -7.79
C GLU A 43 -14.80 -14.28 -6.83
N ALA A 44 -15.24 -13.13 -7.34
CA ALA A 44 -16.04 -12.17 -6.57
C ALA A 44 -17.49 -12.61 -6.33
N GLY A 45 -17.93 -13.70 -6.96
CA GLY A 45 -19.32 -14.19 -6.89
C GLY A 45 -20.28 -13.44 -7.83
N TYR A 46 -19.77 -12.87 -8.94
CA TYR A 46 -20.55 -12.09 -9.89
C TYR A 46 -20.38 -12.59 -11.33
N SER A 47 -21.30 -12.20 -12.19
CA SER A 47 -21.20 -12.43 -13.62
C SER A 47 -20.26 -11.41 -14.28
N ARG A 48 -19.75 -11.75 -15.48
CA ARG A 48 -19.04 -10.80 -16.37
C ARG A 48 -19.85 -9.50 -16.61
N GLY A 49 -21.18 -9.63 -16.77
CA GLY A 49 -22.08 -8.48 -16.93
C GLY A 49 -22.08 -7.56 -15.71
N ALA A 50 -22.00 -8.10 -14.50
CA ALA A 50 -21.89 -7.32 -13.29
C ALA A 50 -20.54 -6.56 -13.20
N PHE A 51 -19.44 -7.15 -13.68
CA PHE A 51 -18.19 -6.43 -13.82
C PHE A 51 -18.35 -5.20 -14.72
N TYR A 52 -18.85 -5.37 -15.94
CA TYR A 52 -19.01 -4.27 -16.90
C TYR A 52 -20.05 -3.22 -16.51
N SER A 53 -20.96 -3.54 -15.58
CA SER A 53 -21.86 -2.57 -14.96
C SER A 53 -21.13 -1.63 -13.97
N ASN A 54 -19.96 -2.03 -13.46
CA ASN A 54 -19.18 -1.29 -12.48
C ASN A 54 -17.91 -0.66 -13.07
N TYR A 55 -17.24 -1.35 -13.99
CA TYR A 55 -15.98 -0.93 -14.62
C TYR A 55 -16.06 -1.19 -16.12
N LYS A 56 -15.80 -0.19 -16.94
CA LYS A 56 -15.80 -0.35 -18.41
C LYS A 56 -14.61 -1.18 -18.88
N THR A 57 -13.47 -1.03 -18.20
CA THR A 57 -12.21 -1.68 -18.54
C THR A 57 -11.52 -2.21 -17.28
N LYS A 58 -10.50 -3.06 -17.47
CA LYS A 58 -9.59 -3.48 -16.40
C LYS A 58 -8.79 -2.27 -15.83
N LEU A 59 -8.53 -1.28 -16.68
CA LEU A 59 -7.85 -0.05 -16.28
C LEU A 59 -8.67 0.77 -15.27
N ASP A 60 -9.99 0.89 -15.46
CA ASP A 60 -10.87 1.56 -14.49
C ASP A 60 -10.82 0.90 -13.11
N LEU A 61 -10.76 -0.43 -13.09
CA LEU A 61 -10.60 -1.19 -11.84
C LEU A 61 -9.23 -0.93 -11.19
N LEU A 62 -8.14 -0.85 -11.98
CA LEU A 62 -6.81 -0.51 -11.45
C LEU A 62 -6.77 0.88 -10.83
N VAL A 63 -7.36 1.88 -11.49
CA VAL A 63 -7.45 3.25 -10.95
C VAL A 63 -8.26 3.28 -9.65
N ASP A 64 -9.34 2.50 -9.57
CA ASP A 64 -10.14 2.40 -8.35
C ASP A 64 -9.37 1.72 -7.20
N LEU A 65 -8.58 0.68 -7.51
CA LEU A 65 -7.68 0.04 -6.54
C LEU A 65 -6.61 1.00 -6.01
N LEU A 66 -6.02 1.84 -6.86
CA LEU A 66 -5.08 2.87 -6.41
C LEU A 66 -5.72 3.81 -5.40
N ARG A 67 -6.94 4.27 -5.67
CA ARG A 67 -7.68 5.18 -4.77
C ARG A 67 -7.98 4.53 -3.41
N GLU A 68 -8.40 3.27 -3.40
CA GLU A 68 -8.67 2.53 -2.16
C GLU A 68 -7.40 2.34 -1.32
N ARG A 69 -6.29 1.93 -1.94
CA ARG A 69 -5.00 1.76 -1.25
C ARG A 69 -4.50 3.06 -0.63
N GLN A 70 -4.64 4.17 -1.35
CA GLN A 70 -4.26 5.49 -0.88
C GLN A 70 -4.90 5.84 0.46
N VAL A 71 -6.20 5.58 0.60
CA VAL A 71 -6.94 5.89 1.83
C VAL A 71 -6.52 4.97 3.00
N GLY A 72 -6.33 3.68 2.73
CA GLY A 72 -6.11 2.68 3.79
C GLY A 72 -4.71 2.72 4.41
N GLU A 73 -3.66 2.84 3.60
CA GLU A 73 -2.27 2.80 4.09
C GLU A 73 -1.94 4.03 4.94
N ILE A 74 -2.40 5.20 4.55
CA ILE A 74 -2.06 6.48 5.18
C ILE A 74 -2.77 6.67 6.51
N GLN A 75 -4.05 6.31 6.59
CA GLN A 75 -4.81 6.44 7.84
C GLN A 75 -4.17 5.64 8.99
N GLN A 76 -3.71 4.43 8.70
CA GLN A 76 -3.06 3.58 9.71
C GLN A 76 -1.74 4.17 10.22
N TRP A 77 -0.93 4.78 9.34
CA TRP A 77 0.31 5.44 9.74
C TRP A 77 0.02 6.66 10.63
N ARG A 78 -0.95 7.47 10.25
CA ARG A 78 -1.37 8.64 11.03
C ARG A 78 -1.86 8.26 12.43
N GLU A 79 -2.62 7.16 12.56
CA GLU A 79 -3.13 6.70 13.85
C GLU A 79 -2.00 6.28 14.80
N ILE A 80 -0.99 5.54 14.30
CA ILE A 80 0.16 5.13 15.10
C ILE A 80 0.89 6.37 15.65
N VAL A 81 1.24 7.31 14.77
CA VAL A 81 2.03 8.48 15.15
C VAL A 81 1.23 9.52 15.94
N ARG A 82 -0.09 9.61 15.76
CA ARG A 82 -0.93 10.65 16.39
C ARG A 82 -0.98 10.55 17.91
N ASN A 83 -0.99 9.36 18.47
CA ASN A 83 -1.36 9.10 19.86
C ASN A 83 -0.18 8.68 20.76
N SER A 84 1.04 8.59 20.25
CA SER A 84 2.21 8.19 21.01
C SER A 84 3.21 9.33 21.19
N THR A 85 3.95 9.30 22.30
CA THR A 85 5.10 10.16 22.61
C THR A 85 6.38 9.34 22.75
N ASP A 86 6.31 8.03 22.49
CA ASP A 86 7.41 7.08 22.59
C ASP A 86 7.87 6.70 21.16
N LEU A 87 9.04 7.21 20.78
CA LEU A 87 9.62 6.99 19.46
C LEU A 87 9.87 5.51 19.17
N ASP A 88 10.46 4.80 20.12
CA ASP A 88 10.76 3.37 19.92
C ASP A 88 9.50 2.55 19.72
N ARG A 89 8.45 2.87 20.45
CA ARG A 89 7.13 2.26 20.29
C ARG A 89 6.51 2.57 18.93
N ASP A 90 6.57 3.84 18.48
CA ASP A 90 6.02 4.25 17.17
C ASP A 90 6.76 3.55 16.03
N LEU A 91 8.09 3.53 16.09
CA LEU A 91 8.91 2.86 15.10
C LEU A 91 8.69 1.34 15.10
N ALA A 92 8.57 0.72 16.27
CA ALA A 92 8.25 -0.69 16.38
C ALA A 92 6.88 -1.02 15.78
N ALA A 93 5.86 -0.19 16.05
CA ALA A 93 4.51 -0.37 15.50
C ALA A 93 4.47 -0.20 13.98
N LEU A 94 5.17 0.80 13.43
CA LEU A 94 5.30 1.02 11.99
C LEU A 94 6.01 -0.16 11.32
N SER A 95 7.04 -0.70 11.95
CA SER A 95 7.88 -1.77 11.43
C SER A 95 7.23 -3.15 11.50
N ALA A 96 6.49 -3.45 12.58
CA ALA A 96 5.82 -4.73 12.79
C ALA A 96 4.82 -5.09 11.68
N ARG A 97 4.31 -4.08 10.95
CA ARG A 97 3.43 -4.30 9.80
C ARG A 97 4.10 -5.06 8.66
N TYR A 98 5.42 -5.00 8.55
CA TYR A 98 6.19 -5.74 7.54
C TYR A 98 6.37 -7.21 7.90
N ASP A 99 6.03 -7.64 9.12
CA ASP A 99 6.11 -9.02 9.57
C ASP A 99 4.82 -9.83 9.35
N ASP A 100 3.71 -9.18 8.93
CA ASP A 100 2.52 -9.85 8.40
C ASP A 100 2.81 -10.41 7.00
N ARG A 101 3.31 -11.65 6.97
CA ARG A 101 3.81 -12.29 5.74
C ARG A 101 2.75 -12.47 4.65
N GLU A 102 1.51 -12.75 5.02
CA GLU A 102 0.46 -13.07 4.04
C GLU A 102 -0.11 -11.79 3.38
N GLY A 103 -0.55 -10.83 4.18
CA GLY A 103 -1.04 -9.55 3.69
C GLY A 103 0.03 -8.72 2.99
N MET A 104 1.28 -8.78 3.50
CA MET A 104 2.41 -8.08 2.91
C MET A 104 2.80 -8.63 1.54
N ARG A 105 2.80 -9.95 1.34
CA ARG A 105 3.14 -10.57 0.06
C ARG A 105 2.18 -10.16 -1.04
N GLU A 106 0.87 -10.27 -0.80
CA GLU A 106 -0.15 -9.90 -1.78
C GLU A 106 -0.06 -8.40 -2.12
N SER A 107 0.06 -7.57 -1.09
CA SER A 107 0.25 -6.12 -1.24
C SER A 107 1.53 -5.75 -1.98
N GLY A 108 2.64 -6.44 -1.72
CA GLY A 108 3.92 -6.25 -2.41
C GLY A 108 3.86 -6.64 -3.88
N MET A 109 3.31 -7.82 -4.17
CA MET A 109 3.13 -8.28 -5.55
C MET A 109 2.23 -7.33 -6.36
N LEU A 110 1.11 -6.89 -5.79
CA LEU A 110 0.27 -5.90 -6.43
C LEU A 110 1.02 -4.57 -6.65
N GLY A 111 1.82 -4.14 -5.67
CA GLY A 111 2.62 -2.91 -5.81
C GLY A 111 3.62 -2.98 -6.96
N LEU A 112 4.29 -4.12 -7.15
CA LEU A 112 5.20 -4.36 -8.27
C LEU A 112 4.44 -4.41 -9.60
N GLU A 113 3.31 -5.10 -9.67
CA GLU A 113 2.49 -5.18 -10.87
C GLU A 113 1.97 -3.80 -11.30
N LEU A 114 1.52 -2.97 -10.35
CA LEU A 114 1.09 -1.61 -10.64
C LEU A 114 2.23 -0.72 -11.14
N LEU A 115 3.43 -0.86 -10.57
CA LEU A 115 4.63 -0.17 -11.06
C LEU A 115 4.97 -0.59 -12.48
N LEU A 116 5.01 -1.90 -12.75
CA LEU A 116 5.30 -2.43 -14.08
C LEU A 116 4.23 -2.05 -15.12
N GLU A 117 2.97 -2.03 -14.72
CA GLU A 117 1.88 -1.58 -15.60
C GLU A 117 2.04 -0.09 -15.93
N ALA A 118 2.38 0.76 -14.95
CA ALA A 118 2.63 2.19 -15.20
C ALA A 118 3.82 2.43 -16.13
N GLU A 119 4.86 1.60 -16.05
CA GLU A 119 6.00 1.68 -16.97
C GLU A 119 5.66 1.26 -18.41
N ARG A 120 4.74 0.31 -18.58
CA ARG A 120 4.41 -0.29 -19.87
C ARG A 120 3.19 0.34 -20.54
N ASN A 121 2.31 0.98 -19.77
CA ASN A 121 1.01 1.48 -20.23
C ASN A 121 0.92 3.01 -20.07
N PRO A 122 1.11 3.78 -21.17
CA PRO A 122 1.03 5.25 -21.14
C PRO A 122 -0.35 5.80 -20.71
N GLU A 123 -1.43 5.04 -20.88
CA GLU A 123 -2.77 5.45 -20.43
C GLU A 123 -2.93 5.33 -18.92
N PHE A 124 -2.23 4.38 -18.29
CA PHE A 124 -2.28 4.16 -16.85
C PHE A 124 -1.30 5.04 -16.07
N ARG A 125 -0.13 5.36 -16.65
CA ARG A 125 0.96 6.09 -16.01
C ARG A 125 0.49 7.36 -15.29
N PRO A 126 -0.30 8.28 -15.88
CA PRO A 126 -0.72 9.50 -15.19
C PRO A 126 -1.52 9.24 -13.91
N SER A 127 -2.35 8.19 -13.91
CA SER A 127 -3.12 7.80 -12.72
C SER A 127 -2.24 7.26 -11.61
N TYR A 128 -1.18 6.52 -11.97
CA TYR A 128 -0.21 5.99 -11.02
C TYR A 128 0.70 7.09 -10.46
N GLU A 129 1.15 8.03 -11.27
CA GLU A 129 1.92 9.20 -10.82
C GLU A 129 1.11 10.07 -9.84
N ALA A 130 -0.14 10.40 -10.17
CA ALA A 130 -1.03 11.12 -9.26
C ALA A 130 -1.29 10.39 -7.94
N TYR A 131 -1.36 9.05 -7.98
CA TYR A 131 -1.39 8.23 -6.76
C TYR A 131 -0.11 8.39 -5.95
N LEU A 132 1.07 8.34 -6.57
CA LEU A 132 2.35 8.52 -5.90
C LEU A 132 2.48 9.90 -5.27
N ASP A 133 2.11 10.95 -5.98
CA ASP A 133 2.15 12.33 -5.46
C ASP A 133 1.34 12.45 -4.17
N THR A 134 0.16 11.85 -4.15
CA THR A 134 -0.67 11.87 -2.95
C THR A 134 -0.08 11.02 -1.82
N VAL A 135 0.46 9.83 -2.12
CA VAL A 135 1.14 8.99 -1.12
C VAL A 135 2.33 9.72 -0.52
N TYR A 136 3.16 10.38 -1.34
CA TYR A 136 4.31 11.13 -0.84
C TYR A 136 3.91 12.35 -0.01
N ALA A 137 2.90 13.11 -0.43
CA ALA A 137 2.39 14.23 0.36
C ALA A 137 1.92 13.78 1.75
N GLU A 138 1.22 12.68 1.82
CA GLU A 138 0.72 12.12 3.07
C GLU A 138 1.83 11.52 3.95
N MET A 139 2.78 10.80 3.35
CA MET A 139 3.95 10.28 4.08
C MET A 139 4.78 11.43 4.66
N ARG A 140 4.93 12.54 3.91
CA ARG A 140 5.61 13.74 4.40
C ARG A 140 4.98 14.21 5.71
N LEU A 141 3.66 14.35 5.77
CA LEU A 141 2.95 14.76 6.99
C LEU A 141 3.18 13.80 8.18
N VAL A 142 3.22 12.49 7.91
CA VAL A 142 3.52 11.49 8.95
C VAL A 142 4.94 11.63 9.48
N PHE A 143 5.93 11.78 8.60
CA PHE A 143 7.33 11.95 9.02
C PHE A 143 7.56 13.29 9.72
N GLU A 144 7.00 14.39 9.22
CA GLU A 144 7.07 15.71 9.88
C GLU A 144 6.51 15.63 11.30
N LEU A 145 5.36 14.96 11.47
CA LEU A 145 4.77 14.76 12.79
C LEU A 145 5.65 13.89 13.71
N LEU A 146 6.25 12.83 13.15
CA LEU A 146 7.15 11.94 13.89
C LEU A 146 8.39 12.70 14.36
N PHE A 147 9.07 13.41 13.47
CA PHE A 147 10.26 14.20 13.79
C PHE A 147 9.96 15.29 14.82
N ALA A 148 8.92 16.11 14.59
CA ALA A 148 8.54 17.20 15.49
C ALA A 148 8.24 16.72 16.91
N ARG A 149 7.56 15.57 17.05
CA ARG A 149 7.23 15.01 18.37
C ARG A 149 8.44 14.53 19.17
N HIS A 150 9.48 14.12 18.45
CA HIS A 150 10.70 13.58 19.09
C HIS A 150 11.85 14.60 19.11
N GLY A 151 11.53 15.89 18.94
CA GLY A 151 12.50 16.98 19.04
C GLY A 151 13.60 16.91 17.99
N LYS A 152 13.35 16.31 16.84
CA LYS A 152 14.30 16.20 15.75
C LYS A 152 13.99 17.20 14.63
N ARG A 153 15.03 17.84 14.10
CA ARG A 153 14.94 18.70 12.92
C ARG A 153 15.46 17.94 11.72
N MET A 154 14.64 17.81 10.70
CA MET A 154 15.00 17.16 9.46
C MET A 154 16.02 17.99 8.70
N THR A 155 17.16 17.41 8.42
CA THR A 155 18.23 18.00 7.58
C THR A 155 18.44 17.22 6.28
N TYR A 156 17.99 15.97 6.24
CA TYR A 156 18.03 15.14 5.05
C TYR A 156 17.04 15.63 3.98
N ASP A 157 17.37 15.41 2.70
CA ASP A 157 16.42 15.68 1.61
C ASP A 157 15.17 14.83 1.78
N PHE A 158 14.04 15.51 2.03
CA PHE A 158 12.80 14.87 2.38
C PHE A 158 12.26 13.98 1.24
N ASP A 159 12.42 14.42 0.00
CA ASP A 159 11.95 13.65 -1.16
C ASP A 159 12.79 12.39 -1.34
N ALA A 160 14.10 12.47 -1.11
CA ALA A 160 14.98 11.31 -1.10
C ALA A 160 14.60 10.31 0.01
N LEU A 161 14.24 10.79 1.20
CA LEU A 161 13.74 9.94 2.29
C LEU A 161 12.45 9.23 1.89
N LEU A 162 11.47 9.95 1.35
CA LEU A 162 10.18 9.39 0.96
C LEU A 162 10.33 8.31 -0.10
N VAL A 163 11.13 8.58 -1.13
CA VAL A 163 11.41 7.63 -2.21
C VAL A 163 12.15 6.40 -1.67
N SER A 164 13.19 6.59 -0.83
CA SER A 164 13.96 5.50 -0.25
C SER A 164 13.09 4.60 0.64
N ASN A 165 12.27 5.21 1.52
CA ASN A 165 11.35 4.47 2.39
C ASN A 165 10.32 3.67 1.58
N ARG A 166 9.80 4.24 0.48
CA ARG A 166 8.87 3.55 -0.40
C ARG A 166 9.52 2.36 -1.10
N LEU A 167 10.71 2.54 -1.68
CA LEU A 167 11.44 1.47 -2.40
C LEU A 167 11.83 0.35 -1.44
N LEU A 168 12.33 0.68 -0.25
CA LEU A 168 12.61 -0.30 0.79
C LEU A 168 11.34 -1.06 1.19
N GLY A 169 10.25 -0.33 1.46
CA GLY A 169 8.97 -0.93 1.81
C GLY A 169 8.41 -1.86 0.75
N LEU A 170 8.56 -1.51 -0.54
CA LEU A 170 8.15 -2.36 -1.65
C LEU A 170 9.00 -3.64 -1.71
N GLY A 171 10.33 -3.51 -1.55
CA GLY A 171 11.25 -4.64 -1.51
C GLY A 171 10.97 -5.59 -0.34
N LEU A 172 10.78 -5.05 0.86
CA LEU A 172 10.54 -5.86 2.06
C LEU A 172 9.21 -6.64 2.04
N ARG A 173 8.23 -6.18 1.25
CA ARG A 173 6.96 -6.89 1.02
C ARG A 173 7.10 -8.09 0.07
N THR A 174 8.25 -8.26 -0.59
CA THR A 174 8.53 -9.38 -1.48
C THR A 174 9.54 -10.33 -0.83
N PRO A 175 9.12 -11.52 -0.34
CA PRO A 175 9.97 -12.41 0.48
C PRO A 175 11.28 -12.82 -0.18
N VAL A 176 11.29 -12.90 -1.50
CA VAL A 176 12.47 -13.28 -2.30
C VAL A 176 13.61 -12.25 -2.22
N THR A 177 13.28 -10.97 -1.94
CA THR A 177 14.26 -9.88 -1.89
C THR A 177 15.34 -10.09 -0.84
N LEU A 178 15.00 -10.69 0.31
CA LEU A 178 15.96 -10.91 1.38
C LEU A 178 16.93 -12.05 1.10
N GLY A 179 16.60 -12.94 0.17
CA GLY A 179 17.34 -14.19 0.02
C GLY A 179 17.27 -15.06 1.29
N ARG A 180 17.72 -16.31 1.18
CA ARG A 180 17.57 -17.27 2.27
C ARG A 180 18.39 -16.91 3.51
N ALA A 181 19.68 -16.62 3.33
CA ALA A 181 20.61 -16.41 4.44
C ALA A 181 20.29 -15.17 5.30
N ILE A 182 19.76 -14.09 4.70
CA ILE A 182 19.36 -12.90 5.44
C ILE A 182 17.99 -13.11 6.06
N GLY A 183 17.03 -13.65 5.32
CA GLY A 183 15.66 -13.89 5.80
C GLY A 183 15.52 -14.89 6.95
N GLU A 184 16.53 -15.77 7.16
CA GLU A 184 16.62 -16.64 8.33
C GLU A 184 17.08 -15.90 9.61
N ARG A 185 17.72 -14.74 9.48
CA ARG A 185 18.29 -13.96 10.60
C ARG A 185 17.52 -12.69 10.94
N LEU A 186 16.95 -12.03 9.93
CA LEU A 186 16.28 -10.74 10.06
C LEU A 186 14.89 -10.82 9.45
N SER A 187 13.90 -10.32 10.17
CA SER A 187 12.57 -10.12 9.61
C SER A 187 12.50 -8.83 8.78
N PRO A 188 11.55 -8.71 7.83
CA PRO A 188 11.29 -7.46 7.12
C PRO A 188 11.05 -6.28 8.06
N GLY A 189 10.31 -6.49 9.17
CA GLY A 189 10.06 -5.48 10.19
C GLY A 189 11.34 -5.03 10.89
N GLN A 190 12.23 -5.95 11.24
CA GLN A 190 13.53 -5.59 11.83
C GLN A 190 14.37 -4.73 10.89
N ILE A 191 14.41 -5.05 9.60
CA ILE A 191 15.16 -4.26 8.62
C ILE A 191 14.57 -2.84 8.50
N MET A 192 13.24 -2.72 8.44
CA MET A 192 12.57 -1.44 8.40
C MET A 192 12.83 -0.63 9.68
N LEU A 193 12.79 -1.28 10.84
CA LEU A 193 13.06 -0.64 12.14
C LEU A 193 14.48 -0.05 12.20
N GLU A 194 15.49 -0.82 11.80
CA GLU A 194 16.89 -0.37 11.77
C GLU A 194 17.09 0.79 10.77
N TYR A 195 16.45 0.72 9.61
CA TYR A 195 16.48 1.81 8.64
C TYR A 195 15.90 3.09 9.23
N LEU A 196 14.70 3.05 9.81
CA LEU A 196 14.04 4.23 10.40
C LEU A 196 14.82 4.79 11.58
N LYS A 197 15.35 3.92 12.46
CA LYS A 197 16.24 4.35 13.57
C LYS A 197 17.49 5.05 13.06
N GLY A 198 18.12 4.51 12.02
CA GLY A 198 19.30 5.12 11.41
C GLY A 198 19.02 6.51 10.84
N VAL A 199 17.90 6.67 10.13
CA VAL A 199 17.48 7.97 9.59
C VAL A 199 17.26 8.98 10.72
N ILE A 200 16.49 8.61 11.75
CA ILE A 200 16.17 9.54 12.84
C ILE A 200 17.39 9.86 13.70
N ALA A 201 18.28 8.89 13.96
CA ALA A 201 19.49 9.10 14.73
C ALA A 201 20.51 10.01 14.03
N SER A 202 20.48 10.10 12.69
CA SER A 202 21.33 10.99 11.91
C SER A 202 20.90 12.46 11.95
N GLU A 203 19.67 12.74 12.42
CA GLU A 203 19.12 14.07 12.45
C GLU A 203 19.43 14.79 13.78
N PRO A 204 19.75 16.10 13.73
CA PRO A 204 20.06 16.88 14.93
C PRO A 204 18.83 17.10 15.80
N ASP A 205 19.07 17.27 17.10
CA ASP A 205 18.05 17.73 18.05
C ASP A 205 17.67 19.19 17.78
N ILE A 206 16.42 19.55 18.06
CA ILE A 206 15.90 20.93 17.97
C ILE A 206 16.36 21.74 19.17
#